data_5c9ddba71005995e421e213123a0b27c
#
_entry.id   5c9ddba71005995e421e213123a0b27c
#
_cell.length_a   1.000
_cell.length_b   1.000
_cell.length_c   1.000
_cell.angle_alpha   90.00
_cell.angle_beta   90.00
_cell.angle_gamma   90.00
#
_symmetry.space_group_name_H-M   'P 1'
#
loop_
_entity.id
_entity.type
_entity.pdbx_description
1 polymer ?
#
loop_
_entity_poly.entity_id
_entity_poly.type
_entity_poly.pdbx_seq_one_letter_code
_entity_poly.pdbx_strand_id
1 'polypeptide(L)'
;MKPQSMEEKISYRLFFMGFVGLVCTAVLCLFVFHKAFREQAWTSLEHQADLVSAGYEQLSSPDQLSVFVNGDLRITLIAADGSVVFESATDQQMENHLSRPEIQQAMREGVGRDCRDSQTMGYETYYYAMLLPGGDILRVAQDSETIWS
;
A
#
# COMPACT_ATOMS: atom_id res chain seq x y z
N MET A 1 -48.42 29.13 -15.49
CA MET A 1 -47.10 29.21 -14.79
C MET A 1 -47.05 30.52 -14.04
N LYS A 2 -47.05 30.50 -12.68
CA LYS A 2 -46.87 31.70 -11.91
C LYS A 2 -45.41 32.19 -12.08
N PRO A 3 -45.18 33.50 -12.36
CA PRO A 3 -43.82 34.02 -12.41
C PRO A 3 -43.20 33.91 -11.03
N GLN A 4 -42.05 33.21 -10.94
CA GLN A 4 -41.26 33.12 -9.69
C GLN A 4 -40.89 34.53 -9.25
N SER A 5 -41.14 34.85 -7.98
CA SER A 5 -40.77 36.13 -7.41
C SER A 5 -39.25 36.33 -7.46
N MET A 6 -38.79 37.56 -7.51
CA MET A 6 -37.36 37.89 -7.57
C MET A 6 -36.62 37.35 -6.35
N GLU A 7 -37.30 37.29 -5.20
CA GLU A 7 -36.79 36.71 -3.96
C GLU A 7 -36.54 35.19 -4.06
N GLU A 8 -37.47 34.46 -4.72
CA GLU A 8 -37.28 32.99 -4.93
C GLU A 8 -36.06 32.69 -5.83
N LYS A 9 -35.86 33.50 -6.86
CA LYS A 9 -34.69 33.34 -7.75
C LYS A 9 -33.36 33.62 -7.04
N ILE A 10 -33.33 34.63 -6.18
CA ILE A 10 -32.12 34.97 -5.39
C ILE A 10 -31.84 33.86 -4.36
N SER A 11 -32.85 33.42 -3.63
CA SER A 11 -32.74 32.34 -2.66
C SER A 11 -32.23 31.04 -3.28
N TYR A 12 -32.78 30.67 -4.46
CA TYR A 12 -32.34 29.47 -5.19
C TYR A 12 -30.88 29.57 -5.63
N ARG A 13 -30.44 30.73 -6.11
CA ARG A 13 -29.02 30.93 -6.51
C ARG A 13 -28.08 30.84 -5.34
N LEU A 14 -28.43 31.42 -4.20
CA LEU A 14 -27.64 31.35 -2.99
C LEU A 14 -27.54 29.90 -2.45
N PHE A 15 -28.69 29.20 -2.45
CA PHE A 15 -28.71 27.78 -2.08
C PHE A 15 -27.87 26.92 -3.02
N PHE A 16 -27.96 27.14 -4.32
CA PHE A 16 -27.18 26.41 -5.31
C PHE A 16 -25.66 26.66 -5.16
N MET A 17 -25.25 27.92 -4.93
CA MET A 17 -23.84 28.25 -4.67
C MET A 17 -23.33 27.59 -3.39
N GLY A 18 -24.14 27.59 -2.33
CA GLY A 18 -23.77 26.90 -1.08
C GLY A 18 -23.65 25.39 -1.26
N PHE A 19 -24.58 24.79 -2.00
CA PHE A 19 -24.54 23.36 -2.32
C PHE A 19 -23.29 22.98 -3.14
N VAL A 20 -22.98 23.76 -4.18
CA VAL A 20 -21.76 23.54 -4.99
C VAL A 20 -20.51 23.66 -4.13
N GLY A 21 -20.43 24.67 -3.26
CA GLY A 21 -19.30 24.82 -2.32
C GLY A 21 -19.15 23.62 -1.39
N LEU A 22 -20.26 23.11 -0.85
CA LEU A 22 -20.25 21.91 0.00
C LEU A 22 -19.74 20.68 -0.75
N VAL A 23 -20.23 20.45 -1.96
CA VAL A 23 -19.81 19.31 -2.79
C VAL A 23 -18.31 19.42 -3.14
N CYS A 24 -17.85 20.60 -3.55
CA CYS A 24 -16.43 20.83 -3.84
C CYS A 24 -15.54 20.55 -2.62
N THR A 25 -15.95 21.02 -1.44
CA THR A 25 -15.23 20.77 -0.19
C THR A 25 -15.19 19.28 0.14
N ALA A 26 -16.32 18.58 0.01
CA ALA A 26 -16.38 17.14 0.27
C ALA A 26 -15.46 16.35 -0.67
N VAL A 27 -15.45 16.67 -1.97
CA VAL A 27 -14.57 16.03 -2.96
C VAL A 27 -13.10 16.30 -2.64
N LEU A 28 -12.77 17.55 -2.27
CA LEU A 28 -11.40 17.90 -1.87
C LEU A 28 -10.96 17.14 -0.62
N CYS A 29 -11.82 17.05 0.39
CA CYS A 29 -11.55 16.27 1.61
C CYS A 29 -11.29 14.79 1.28
N LEU A 30 -12.14 14.16 0.47
CA LEU A 30 -11.96 12.77 0.06
C LEU A 30 -10.63 12.56 -0.66
N PHE A 31 -10.26 13.48 -1.56
CA PHE A 31 -8.98 13.42 -2.26
C PHE A 31 -7.79 13.52 -1.31
N VAL A 32 -7.82 14.47 -0.37
CA VAL A 32 -6.76 14.67 0.63
C VAL A 32 -6.66 13.44 1.55
N PHE A 33 -7.79 12.92 2.03
CA PHE A 33 -7.81 11.71 2.85
C PHE A 33 -7.22 10.53 2.10
N HIS A 34 -7.67 10.27 0.87
CA HIS A 34 -7.15 9.15 0.08
C HIS A 34 -5.64 9.24 -0.11
N LYS A 35 -5.11 10.43 -0.42
CA LYS A 35 -3.67 10.65 -0.53
C LYS A 35 -2.95 10.40 0.81
N ALA A 36 -3.46 10.94 1.91
CA ALA A 36 -2.86 10.78 3.23
C ALA A 36 -2.79 9.31 3.66
N PHE A 37 -3.85 8.54 3.39
CA PHE A 37 -3.88 7.11 3.69
C PHE A 37 -2.84 6.31 2.91
N ARG A 38 -2.71 6.57 1.62
CA ARG A 38 -1.69 5.88 0.81
C ARG A 38 -0.28 6.15 1.31
N GLU A 39 0.02 7.39 1.67
CA GLU A 39 1.33 7.75 2.24
C GLU A 39 1.56 7.06 3.60
N GLN A 40 0.52 6.97 4.44
CA GLN A 40 0.61 6.28 5.72
C GLN A 40 0.86 4.77 5.54
N ALA A 41 0.20 4.13 4.57
CA ALA A 41 0.42 2.73 4.24
C ALA A 41 1.88 2.47 3.84
N TRP A 42 2.44 3.31 2.97
CA TRP A 42 3.85 3.22 2.56
C TRP A 42 4.81 3.40 3.73
N THR A 43 4.58 4.41 4.57
CA THR A 43 5.43 4.68 5.74
C THR A 43 5.39 3.51 6.73
N SER A 44 4.21 2.91 6.94
CA SER A 44 4.07 1.73 7.80
C SER A 44 4.86 0.54 7.27
N LEU A 45 4.75 0.23 5.97
CA LEU A 45 5.48 -0.88 5.35
C LEU A 45 6.99 -0.64 5.36
N GLU A 46 7.45 0.57 5.12
CA GLU A 46 8.86 0.95 5.20
C GLU A 46 9.41 0.67 6.61
N HIS A 47 8.74 1.15 7.67
CA HIS A 47 9.16 0.88 9.04
C HIS A 47 9.17 -0.62 9.37
N GLN A 48 8.19 -1.38 8.89
CA GLN A 48 8.14 -2.82 9.10
C GLN A 48 9.30 -3.52 8.36
N ALA A 49 9.59 -3.11 7.12
CA ALA A 49 10.73 -3.64 6.37
C ALA A 49 12.06 -3.34 7.06
N ASP A 50 12.25 -2.14 7.58
CA ASP A 50 13.45 -1.75 8.32
C ASP A 50 13.64 -2.60 9.58
N LEU A 51 12.56 -2.82 10.35
CA LEU A 51 12.59 -3.66 11.56
C LEU A 51 12.93 -5.12 11.23
N VAL A 52 12.32 -5.68 10.18
CA VAL A 52 12.58 -7.05 9.73
C VAL A 52 14.00 -7.17 9.20
N SER A 53 14.50 -6.20 8.43
CA SER A 53 15.87 -6.18 7.91
C SER A 53 16.90 -6.14 9.03
N ALA A 54 16.71 -5.25 10.01
CA ALA A 54 17.61 -5.17 11.17
C ALA A 54 17.62 -6.45 12.00
N GLY A 55 16.45 -7.11 12.13
CA GLY A 55 16.33 -8.40 12.77
C GLY A 55 16.97 -9.53 11.98
N TYR A 56 16.80 -9.52 10.66
CA TYR A 56 17.33 -10.55 9.76
C TYR A 56 18.86 -10.68 9.83
N GLU A 57 19.59 -9.58 9.99
CA GLU A 57 21.04 -9.59 10.15
C GLU A 57 21.52 -10.39 11.39
N GLN A 58 20.64 -10.60 12.37
CA GLN A 58 20.93 -11.35 13.61
C GLN A 58 20.43 -12.80 13.55
N LEU A 59 19.69 -13.18 12.51
CA LEU A 59 19.16 -14.53 12.37
C LEU A 59 20.21 -15.48 11.80
N SER A 60 20.13 -16.74 12.24
CA SER A 60 21.01 -17.81 11.77
C SER A 60 20.46 -18.53 10.53
N SER A 61 19.16 -18.36 10.22
CA SER A 61 18.46 -19.04 9.14
C SER A 61 17.29 -18.17 8.63
N PRO A 62 17.00 -18.17 7.31
CA PRO A 62 15.86 -17.47 6.73
C PRO A 62 14.50 -17.87 7.32
N ASP A 63 14.33 -19.13 7.73
CA ASP A 63 13.08 -19.65 8.31
C ASP A 63 12.69 -18.93 9.61
N GLN A 64 13.66 -18.35 10.30
CA GLN A 64 13.43 -17.57 11.52
C GLN A 64 12.73 -16.23 11.24
N LEU A 65 12.62 -15.79 9.98
CA LEU A 65 11.80 -14.63 9.59
C LEU A 65 10.33 -14.79 10.00
N SER A 66 9.87 -16.03 10.19
CA SER A 66 8.54 -16.31 10.71
C SER A 66 8.22 -15.63 12.05
N VAL A 67 9.21 -15.30 12.85
CA VAL A 67 9.05 -14.58 14.13
C VAL A 67 8.55 -13.15 13.93
N PHE A 68 8.85 -12.53 12.78
CA PHE A 68 8.42 -11.17 12.45
C PHE A 68 7.04 -11.13 11.78
N VAL A 69 6.48 -12.28 11.41
CA VAL A 69 5.15 -12.35 10.83
C VAL A 69 4.12 -12.06 11.91
N ASN A 70 3.49 -10.89 11.84
CA ASN A 70 2.47 -10.48 12.78
C ASN A 70 1.23 -9.99 12.02
N GLY A 71 0.07 -10.52 12.36
CA GLY A 71 -1.19 -10.20 11.69
C GLY A 71 -1.15 -10.56 10.20
N ASP A 72 -1.51 -9.60 9.35
CA ASP A 72 -1.60 -9.78 7.89
C ASP A 72 -0.35 -9.30 7.14
N LEU A 73 0.74 -9.07 7.85
CA LEU A 73 2.02 -8.76 7.23
C LEU A 73 2.58 -10.01 6.56
N ARG A 74 2.75 -9.94 5.25
CA ARG A 74 3.43 -10.97 4.47
C ARG A 74 4.88 -10.59 4.27
N ILE A 75 5.78 -11.55 4.54
CA ILE A 75 7.23 -11.38 4.40
C ILE A 75 7.72 -12.40 3.38
N THR A 76 8.46 -11.93 2.38
CA THR A 76 9.10 -12.76 1.37
C THR A 76 10.58 -12.38 1.29
N LEU A 77 11.47 -13.35 1.37
CA LEU A 77 12.88 -13.18 1.08
C LEU A 77 13.19 -13.78 -0.30
N ILE A 78 13.80 -12.99 -1.16
CA ILE A 78 14.04 -13.31 -2.57
C ILE A 78 15.54 -13.20 -2.83
N ALA A 79 16.13 -14.24 -3.38
CA ALA A 79 17.51 -14.21 -3.79
C ALA A 79 17.75 -13.32 -5.02
N ALA A 80 18.98 -12.94 -5.29
CA ALA A 80 19.35 -12.08 -6.40
C ALA A 80 18.93 -12.61 -7.80
N ASP A 81 18.74 -13.91 -7.92
CA ASP A 81 18.23 -14.57 -9.15
C ASP A 81 16.70 -14.58 -9.27
N GLY A 82 16.00 -14.01 -8.28
CA GLY A 82 14.54 -13.95 -8.20
C GLY A 82 13.87 -15.17 -7.59
N SER A 83 14.64 -16.19 -7.17
CA SER A 83 14.10 -17.35 -6.47
C SER A 83 13.64 -16.98 -5.05
N VAL A 84 12.52 -17.55 -4.60
CA VAL A 84 11.98 -17.32 -3.26
C VAL A 84 12.72 -18.20 -2.27
N VAL A 85 13.40 -17.58 -1.29
CA VAL A 85 14.12 -18.25 -0.22
C VAL A 85 13.22 -18.49 0.99
N PHE A 86 12.35 -17.53 1.29
CA PHE A 86 11.37 -17.61 2.36
C PHE A 86 10.06 -16.90 1.94
N GLU A 87 8.92 -17.49 2.29
CA GLU A 87 7.59 -16.91 2.10
C GLU A 87 6.72 -17.22 3.31
N SER A 88 6.15 -16.18 3.92
CA SER A 88 5.27 -16.34 5.09
C SER A 88 3.86 -16.81 4.74
N ALA A 89 3.40 -16.57 3.51
CA ALA A 89 2.08 -16.99 3.04
C ALA A 89 2.15 -18.38 2.41
N THR A 90 1.46 -19.34 2.99
CA THR A 90 1.54 -20.78 2.65
C THR A 90 0.88 -21.15 1.31
N ASP A 91 0.02 -20.29 0.76
CA ASP A 91 -0.84 -20.62 -0.39
C ASP A 91 -0.30 -20.13 -1.76
N GLN A 92 0.85 -19.49 -1.79
CA GLN A 92 1.41 -18.99 -3.05
C GLN A 92 2.46 -19.96 -3.59
N GLN A 93 2.29 -20.38 -4.84
CA GLN A 93 3.32 -21.09 -5.59
C GLN A 93 4.61 -20.25 -5.55
N MET A 94 5.74 -20.90 -5.21
CA MET A 94 7.07 -20.29 -5.22
C MET A 94 7.53 -20.02 -6.66
N GLU A 95 6.83 -19.12 -7.35
CA GLU A 95 7.25 -18.66 -8.67
C GLU A 95 8.43 -17.69 -8.54
N ASN A 96 9.24 -17.61 -9.60
CA ASN A 96 10.31 -16.64 -9.65
C ASN A 96 9.74 -15.20 -9.67
N HIS A 97 10.17 -14.36 -8.76
CA HIS A 97 9.66 -12.99 -8.56
C HIS A 97 10.47 -11.90 -9.29
N LEU A 98 11.49 -12.27 -10.07
CA LEU A 98 12.39 -11.31 -10.72
C LEU A 98 11.65 -10.31 -11.64
N SER A 99 10.55 -10.73 -12.24
CA SER A 99 9.74 -9.88 -13.15
C SER A 99 8.82 -8.88 -12.43
N ARG A 100 8.72 -8.96 -11.10
CA ARG A 100 7.82 -8.09 -10.33
C ARG A 100 8.35 -6.66 -10.29
N PRO A 101 7.49 -5.63 -10.52
CA PRO A 101 7.94 -4.24 -10.61
C PRO A 101 8.70 -3.75 -9.38
N GLU A 102 8.19 -4.05 -8.18
CA GLU A 102 8.81 -3.67 -6.91
C GLU A 102 10.20 -4.32 -6.74
N ILE A 103 10.38 -5.56 -7.22
CA ILE A 103 11.65 -6.27 -7.13
C ILE A 103 12.66 -5.68 -8.11
N GLN A 104 12.26 -5.43 -9.35
CA GLN A 104 13.11 -4.79 -10.34
C GLN A 104 13.52 -3.37 -9.93
N GLN A 105 12.62 -2.63 -9.29
CA GLN A 105 12.92 -1.31 -8.78
C GLN A 105 13.91 -1.41 -7.61
N ALA A 106 13.70 -2.30 -6.65
CA ALA A 106 14.61 -2.51 -5.52
C ALA A 106 16.03 -2.89 -5.97
N MET A 107 16.15 -3.71 -7.01
CA MET A 107 17.47 -4.07 -7.59
C MET A 107 18.21 -2.87 -8.19
N ARG A 108 17.51 -1.90 -8.76
CA ARG A 108 18.11 -0.73 -9.40
C ARG A 108 18.37 0.43 -8.43
N GLU A 109 17.46 0.66 -7.51
CA GLU A 109 17.36 1.87 -6.70
C GLU A 109 17.54 1.60 -5.20
N GLY A 110 17.65 0.32 -4.81
CA GLY A 110 17.73 -0.11 -3.42
C GLY A 110 16.36 -0.33 -2.76
N VAL A 111 15.32 0.32 -3.25
CA VAL A 111 13.93 0.23 -2.75
C VAL A 111 12.97 0.19 -3.92
N GLY A 112 11.91 -0.61 -3.79
CA GLY A 112 10.83 -0.71 -4.77
C GLY A 112 9.46 -0.71 -4.11
N ARG A 113 8.46 -0.13 -4.77
CA ARG A 113 7.07 -0.05 -4.31
C ARG A 113 6.12 -0.41 -5.43
N ASP A 114 5.10 -1.18 -5.10
CA ASP A 114 4.00 -1.50 -6.02
C ASP A 114 2.68 -1.65 -5.26
N CYS A 115 1.58 -1.33 -5.93
CA CYS A 115 0.24 -1.47 -5.37
C CYS A 115 -0.63 -2.17 -6.40
N ARG A 116 -1.28 -3.25 -6.00
CA ARG A 116 -2.11 -4.08 -6.88
C ARG A 116 -3.51 -4.22 -6.34
N ASP A 117 -4.49 -4.01 -7.21
CA ASP A 117 -5.89 -4.29 -6.91
C ASP A 117 -6.13 -5.81 -6.88
N SER A 118 -6.73 -6.29 -5.82
CA SER A 118 -7.30 -7.63 -5.78
C SER A 118 -8.63 -7.63 -6.54
N GLN A 119 -8.61 -8.06 -7.80
CA GLN A 119 -9.82 -8.10 -8.66
C GLN A 119 -10.97 -8.97 -8.08
N THR A 120 -10.66 -9.85 -7.14
CA THR A 120 -11.62 -10.79 -6.54
C THR A 120 -12.17 -10.33 -5.19
N MET A 121 -11.43 -9.53 -4.44
CA MET A 121 -11.72 -9.22 -3.04
C MET A 121 -12.00 -7.72 -2.79
N GLY A 122 -11.73 -6.84 -3.77
CA GLY A 122 -12.06 -5.41 -3.69
C GLY A 122 -11.16 -4.58 -2.78
N TYR A 123 -9.99 -5.10 -2.39
CA TYR A 123 -8.96 -4.36 -1.65
C TYR A 123 -7.65 -4.25 -2.44
N GLU A 124 -6.86 -3.23 -2.12
CA GLU A 124 -5.51 -3.04 -2.66
C GLU A 124 -4.49 -3.77 -1.78
N THR A 125 -3.49 -4.39 -2.39
CA THR A 125 -2.32 -4.92 -1.69
C THR A 125 -1.11 -4.03 -1.97
N TYR A 126 -0.49 -3.53 -0.93
CA TYR A 126 0.72 -2.73 -0.99
C TYR A 126 1.96 -3.63 -0.83
N TYR A 127 2.94 -3.46 -1.71
CA TYR A 127 4.21 -4.19 -1.72
C TYR A 127 5.37 -3.21 -1.57
N TYR A 128 6.21 -3.44 -0.59
CA TYR A 128 7.45 -2.70 -0.36
C TYR A 128 8.61 -3.69 -0.41
N ALA A 129 9.61 -3.43 -1.25
CA ALA A 129 10.80 -4.25 -1.41
C ALA A 129 12.06 -3.44 -1.12
N MET A 130 13.03 -4.03 -0.42
CA MET A 130 14.32 -3.41 -0.17
C MET A 130 15.46 -4.39 -0.47
N LEU A 131 16.52 -3.87 -1.06
CA LEU A 131 17.75 -4.60 -1.31
C LEU A 131 18.57 -4.69 -0.02
N LEU A 132 18.87 -5.91 0.41
CA LEU A 132 19.71 -6.17 1.57
C LEU A 132 21.21 -6.11 1.21
N PRO A 133 22.11 -5.84 2.18
CA PRO A 133 23.55 -5.78 1.95
C PRO A 133 24.15 -7.04 1.30
N GLY A 134 23.54 -8.21 1.54
CA GLY A 134 23.95 -9.49 0.96
C GLY A 134 23.55 -9.71 -0.51
N GLY A 135 22.74 -8.82 -1.10
CA GLY A 135 22.23 -8.93 -2.47
C GLY A 135 20.85 -9.57 -2.57
N ASP A 136 20.32 -10.13 -1.48
CA ASP A 136 18.94 -10.61 -1.41
C ASP A 136 17.96 -9.44 -1.28
N ILE A 137 16.70 -9.67 -1.63
CA ILE A 137 15.64 -8.66 -1.54
C ILE A 137 14.62 -9.09 -0.50
N LEU A 138 14.40 -8.25 0.50
CA LEU A 138 13.32 -8.38 1.45
C LEU A 138 12.08 -7.68 0.90
N ARG A 139 10.98 -8.40 0.74
CA ARG A 139 9.68 -7.83 0.37
C ARG A 139 8.71 -7.99 1.52
N VAL A 140 8.05 -6.91 1.90
CA VAL A 140 6.91 -6.91 2.81
C VAL A 140 5.65 -6.51 2.05
N ALA A 141 4.52 -7.11 2.41
CA ALA A 141 3.24 -6.78 1.79
C ALA A 141 2.11 -6.78 2.83
N GLN A 142 1.13 -5.92 2.62
CA GLN A 142 -0.04 -5.80 3.47
C GLN A 142 -1.26 -5.39 2.65
N ASP A 143 -2.42 -5.96 3.00
CA ASP A 143 -3.68 -5.65 2.35
C ASP A 143 -4.30 -4.38 2.97
N SER A 144 -4.95 -3.54 2.14
CA SER A 144 -5.52 -2.27 2.61
C SER A 144 -6.65 -2.46 3.62
N GLU A 145 -7.36 -3.58 3.59
CA GLU A 145 -8.43 -3.89 4.54
C GLU A 145 -7.92 -3.93 5.99
N THR A 146 -6.71 -4.42 6.20
CA THR A 146 -6.08 -4.53 7.53
C THR A 146 -5.54 -3.20 8.04
N ILE A 147 -5.20 -2.28 7.15
CA ILE A 147 -4.74 -0.94 7.53
C ILE A 147 -5.88 -0.14 8.18
N TRP A 148 -7.15 -0.55 7.99
CA TRP A 148 -8.35 0.11 8.49
C TRP A 148 -8.91 -0.52 9.78
N SER A 149 -8.36 -1.62 10.26
CA SER A 149 -8.73 -2.30 11.52
C SER A 149 -7.90 -1.84 12.68
#